data_2eb9055849f5df3d982c066cb56beefc
#
_entry.id   2eb9055849f5df3d982c066cb56beefc
#
_cell.length_a   1.000
_cell.length_b   1.000
_cell.length_c   1.000
_cell.angle_alpha   90.00
_cell.angle_beta   90.00
_cell.angle_gamma   90.00
#
_symmetry.space_group_name_H-M   'P 1'
#
loop_
_entity.id
_entity.type
_entity.pdbx_description
1 polymer ?
#
loop_
_entity_poly.entity_id
_entity_poly.type
_entity_poly.pdbx_seq_one_letter_code
_entity_poly.pdbx_strand_id
1 'polypeptide(L)'
;MSSGIRLAVFALILSLLATSVLAGEANVFVYHRFGDDRYPSTNISIETFAAQLQLLKERDYTVLTLGEIVDRLRAGKALPERCAALTVDDAYTTFLSGAMPLLRRFGYPVTLFVNTDTVGGRGYLGWEELRGLAAEGVEIGNHTASHLYLLNRKPGEDPGSWRQRITADIRKAQRLLETELGRRPLLFAYPFGEYSPEVIEILKGEGYRGAAAQQSGVIASGNDLFTLPRFPMGGPYATFEGFREKLAMRALPVTVLSPAGPVIEGEDPPTLRVRIEGRGLDLTRLRCFVQGQGDATIVPDSAGGAGAYLVRAAAPLAGRRNKYTLTAPTKDGGRWYWFSQLWVNPTR
;
A
#
# COMPACT_ATOMS: atom_id res chain seq x y z
N MET A 1 -9.55 -66.58 45.16
CA MET A 1 -10.50 -65.92 44.25
C MET A 1 -10.13 -64.45 44.24
N SER A 2 -9.33 -64.01 43.29
CA SER A 2 -8.89 -62.63 43.20
C SER A 2 -9.39 -62.02 41.87
N SER A 3 -10.31 -61.07 41.98
CA SER A 3 -10.86 -60.32 40.84
C SER A 3 -9.96 -59.15 40.49
N GLY A 4 -9.29 -59.24 39.33
CA GLY A 4 -8.49 -58.13 38.80
C GLY A 4 -9.40 -57.16 38.05
N ILE A 5 -9.47 -55.91 38.49
CA ILE A 5 -10.11 -54.77 37.82
C ILE A 5 -9.14 -54.25 36.79
N ARG A 6 -9.46 -54.37 35.50
CA ARG A 6 -8.72 -53.73 34.40
C ARG A 6 -9.24 -52.27 34.21
N LEU A 7 -8.42 -51.31 34.55
CA LEU A 7 -8.66 -49.89 34.27
C LEU A 7 -8.33 -49.61 32.79
N ALA A 8 -9.33 -49.31 31.97
CA ALA A 8 -9.13 -48.83 30.60
C ALA A 8 -8.90 -47.33 30.64
N VAL A 9 -7.69 -46.89 30.35
CA VAL A 9 -7.36 -45.43 30.16
C VAL A 9 -7.74 -45.07 28.74
N PHE A 10 -8.80 -44.31 28.57
CA PHE A 10 -9.17 -43.66 27.32
C PHE A 10 -8.32 -42.38 27.14
N ALA A 11 -7.30 -42.45 26.30
CA ALA A 11 -6.54 -41.27 25.88
C ALA A 11 -7.38 -40.47 24.86
N LEU A 12 -7.91 -39.34 25.29
CA LEU A 12 -8.60 -38.40 24.43
C LEU A 12 -7.54 -37.61 23.64
N ILE A 13 -7.30 -37.99 22.38
CA ILE A 13 -6.43 -37.25 21.47
C ILE A 13 -7.25 -36.05 20.97
N LEU A 14 -7.02 -34.90 21.58
CA LEU A 14 -7.53 -33.62 21.10
C LEU A 14 -6.75 -33.22 19.84
N SER A 15 -7.29 -33.56 18.67
CA SER A 15 -6.77 -33.08 17.38
C SER A 15 -7.03 -31.58 17.28
N LEU A 16 -6.05 -30.76 17.61
CA LEU A 16 -6.01 -29.36 17.21
C LEU A 16 -5.95 -29.30 15.68
N LEU A 17 -7.11 -29.24 15.05
CA LEU A 17 -7.23 -28.77 13.67
C LEU A 17 -6.74 -27.31 13.68
N ALA A 18 -5.48 -27.12 13.35
CA ALA A 18 -4.97 -25.80 12.95
C ALA A 18 -5.73 -25.44 11.67
N THR A 19 -6.87 -24.76 11.82
CA THR A 19 -7.49 -24.05 10.73
C THR A 19 -6.44 -23.03 10.27
N SER A 20 -5.79 -23.33 9.15
CA SER A 20 -5.05 -22.31 8.42
C SER A 20 -6.06 -21.20 8.15
N VAL A 21 -5.99 -20.14 8.96
CA VAL A 21 -6.72 -18.90 8.68
C VAL A 21 -6.23 -18.50 7.30
N LEU A 22 -7.07 -18.64 6.29
CA LEU A 22 -6.83 -18.09 4.97
C LEU A 22 -6.68 -16.59 5.20
N ALA A 23 -5.45 -16.15 5.29
CA ALA A 23 -5.11 -14.76 5.43
C ALA A 23 -5.65 -14.07 4.19
N GLY A 24 -6.71 -13.28 4.34
CA GLY A 24 -7.31 -12.53 3.26
C GLY A 24 -6.32 -11.51 2.70
N GLU A 25 -6.59 -11.04 1.50
CA GLU A 25 -5.81 -10.04 0.79
C GLU A 25 -6.69 -8.83 0.46
N ALA A 26 -6.09 -7.65 0.29
CA ALA A 26 -6.80 -6.45 -0.10
C ALA A 26 -6.14 -5.73 -1.27
N ASN A 27 -6.93 -5.38 -2.28
CA ASN A 27 -6.51 -4.54 -3.38
C ASN A 27 -6.80 -3.08 -3.02
N VAL A 28 -5.76 -2.28 -2.82
CA VAL A 28 -5.89 -0.87 -2.42
C VAL A 28 -5.56 0.02 -3.59
N PHE A 29 -6.44 1.01 -3.83
CA PHE A 29 -6.31 1.95 -4.94
C PHE A 29 -6.06 3.36 -4.42
N VAL A 30 -5.18 4.11 -5.08
CA VAL A 30 -4.91 5.51 -4.76
C VAL A 30 -5.35 6.43 -5.89
N TYR A 31 -6.15 7.42 -5.51
CA TYR A 31 -6.68 8.50 -6.36
C TYR A 31 -6.21 9.85 -5.84
N HIS A 32 -6.38 10.91 -6.65
CA HIS A 32 -6.09 12.28 -6.24
C HIS A 32 -7.19 13.24 -6.71
N ARG A 33 -7.42 13.37 -8.03
CA ARG A 33 -8.40 14.29 -8.65
C ARG A 33 -9.47 13.52 -9.41
N PHE A 34 -10.66 14.10 -9.48
CA PHE A 34 -11.83 13.49 -10.10
C PHE A 34 -12.49 14.49 -11.05
N GLY A 35 -12.48 14.20 -12.37
CA GLY A 35 -13.09 15.04 -13.38
C GLY A 35 -12.40 16.40 -13.59
N ASP A 36 -11.08 16.47 -13.39
CA ASP A 36 -10.29 17.69 -13.57
C ASP A 36 -9.19 17.49 -14.62
N ASP A 37 -9.55 17.64 -15.87
CA ASP A 37 -8.66 17.39 -17.03
C ASP A 37 -7.50 18.38 -17.14
N ARG A 38 -7.48 19.45 -16.34
CA ARG A 38 -6.33 20.36 -16.23
C ARG A 38 -5.09 19.68 -15.63
N TYR A 39 -5.30 18.57 -14.92
CA TYR A 39 -4.23 17.81 -14.24
C TYR A 39 -4.24 16.33 -14.66
N PRO A 40 -3.98 16.03 -15.94
CA PRO A 40 -4.21 14.70 -16.51
C PRO A 40 -3.40 13.59 -15.85
N SER A 41 -2.24 13.89 -15.25
CA SER A 41 -1.38 12.88 -14.60
C SER A 41 -1.95 12.32 -13.29
N THR A 42 -2.84 13.07 -12.62
CA THR A 42 -3.42 12.70 -11.32
C THR A 42 -4.93 12.56 -11.34
N ASN A 43 -5.54 12.81 -12.51
CA ASN A 43 -6.99 12.82 -12.70
C ASN A 43 -7.52 11.44 -13.12
N ILE A 44 -8.76 11.17 -12.71
CA ILE A 44 -9.63 10.12 -13.27
C ILE A 44 -10.95 10.76 -13.71
N SER A 45 -11.53 10.32 -14.83
CA SER A 45 -12.86 10.79 -15.22
C SER A 45 -13.94 10.25 -14.27
N ILE A 46 -15.01 11.01 -14.11
CA ILE A 46 -16.15 10.64 -13.26
C ILE A 46 -16.79 9.33 -13.75
N GLU A 47 -16.89 9.17 -15.08
CA GLU A 47 -17.46 7.98 -15.73
C GLU A 47 -16.61 6.75 -15.44
N THR A 48 -15.29 6.86 -15.55
CA THR A 48 -14.37 5.74 -15.25
C THR A 48 -14.44 5.38 -13.77
N PHE A 49 -14.45 6.37 -12.88
CA PHE A 49 -14.57 6.11 -11.44
C PHE A 49 -15.92 5.43 -11.10
N ALA A 50 -17.03 5.91 -11.68
CA ALA A 50 -18.35 5.29 -11.50
C ALA A 50 -18.35 3.82 -11.98
N ALA A 51 -17.74 3.54 -13.13
CA ALA A 51 -17.62 2.17 -13.65
C ALA A 51 -16.78 1.26 -12.74
N GLN A 52 -15.71 1.79 -12.13
CA GLN A 52 -14.91 1.05 -11.15
C GLN A 52 -15.71 0.70 -9.89
N LEU A 53 -16.49 1.66 -9.35
CA LEU A 53 -17.36 1.40 -8.20
C LEU A 53 -18.46 0.37 -8.53
N GLN A 54 -19.02 0.46 -9.73
CA GLN A 54 -20.02 -0.50 -10.21
C GLN A 54 -19.44 -1.92 -10.31
N LEU A 55 -18.20 -2.06 -10.80
CA LEU A 55 -17.50 -3.35 -10.86
C LEU A 55 -17.27 -3.95 -9.47
N LEU A 56 -16.90 -3.15 -8.47
CA LEU A 56 -16.78 -3.61 -7.09
C LEU A 56 -18.09 -4.21 -6.58
N LYS A 57 -19.22 -3.54 -6.87
CA LYS A 57 -20.55 -4.02 -6.51
C LYS A 57 -20.92 -5.31 -7.24
N GLU A 58 -20.73 -5.37 -8.55
CA GLU A 58 -21.04 -6.55 -9.38
C GLU A 58 -20.22 -7.79 -9.03
N ARG A 59 -19.03 -7.58 -8.48
CA ARG A 59 -18.11 -8.64 -8.07
C ARG A 59 -18.19 -8.94 -6.57
N ASP A 60 -19.15 -8.37 -5.83
CA ASP A 60 -19.36 -8.55 -4.39
C ASP A 60 -18.09 -8.27 -3.55
N TYR A 61 -17.36 -7.20 -3.89
CA TYR A 61 -16.23 -6.78 -3.09
C TYR A 61 -16.67 -6.09 -1.80
N THR A 62 -16.11 -6.53 -0.68
CA THR A 62 -16.20 -5.78 0.58
C THR A 62 -15.21 -4.63 0.53
N VAL A 63 -15.71 -3.41 0.47
CA VAL A 63 -14.87 -2.21 0.54
C VAL A 63 -14.72 -1.79 1.99
N LEU A 64 -13.49 -1.69 2.47
CA LEU A 64 -13.13 -1.26 3.84
C LEU A 64 -12.33 0.03 3.77
N THR A 65 -12.26 0.79 4.88
CA THR A 65 -11.23 1.82 5.01
C THR A 65 -9.84 1.17 5.14
N LEU A 66 -8.78 1.92 4.84
CA LEU A 66 -7.43 1.40 5.02
C LEU A 66 -7.14 1.11 6.50
N GLY A 67 -7.71 1.90 7.41
CA GLY A 67 -7.59 1.69 8.86
C GLY A 67 -8.22 0.39 9.32
N GLU A 68 -9.40 0.04 8.81
CA GLU A 68 -10.04 -1.24 9.12
C GLU A 68 -9.20 -2.42 8.64
N ILE A 69 -8.55 -2.32 7.46
CA ILE A 69 -7.61 -3.33 6.96
C ILE A 69 -6.41 -3.44 7.91
N VAL A 70 -5.78 -2.32 8.26
CA VAL A 70 -4.63 -2.28 9.17
C VAL A 70 -4.98 -2.86 10.54
N ASP A 71 -6.13 -2.47 11.11
CA ASP A 71 -6.56 -2.95 12.43
C ASP A 71 -6.86 -4.46 12.43
N ARG A 72 -7.47 -4.98 11.35
CA ARG A 72 -7.66 -6.44 11.18
C ARG A 72 -6.33 -7.18 11.13
N LEU A 73 -5.38 -6.71 10.30
CA LEU A 73 -4.07 -7.34 10.16
C LEU A 73 -3.28 -7.28 11.47
N ARG A 74 -3.30 -6.16 12.20
CA ARG A 74 -2.67 -6.03 13.53
C ARG A 74 -3.27 -6.99 14.57
N ALA A 75 -4.56 -7.24 14.48
CA ALA A 75 -5.28 -8.15 15.38
C ALA A 75 -5.19 -9.63 14.93
N GLY A 76 -4.44 -9.95 13.85
CA GLY A 76 -4.39 -11.29 13.28
C GLY A 76 -5.73 -11.79 12.74
N LYS A 77 -6.67 -10.88 12.44
CA LYS A 77 -7.98 -11.22 11.89
C LYS A 77 -7.91 -11.32 10.37
N ALA A 78 -8.63 -12.29 9.80
CA ALA A 78 -8.75 -12.44 8.35
C ALA A 78 -9.41 -11.21 7.70
N LEU A 79 -8.94 -10.84 6.52
CA LEU A 79 -9.65 -9.93 5.63
C LEU A 79 -10.77 -10.68 4.89
N PRO A 80 -11.82 -10.01 4.41
CA PRO A 80 -12.80 -10.59 3.50
C PRO A 80 -12.13 -11.22 2.27
N GLU A 81 -12.72 -12.27 1.71
CA GLU A 81 -12.15 -12.97 0.54
C GLU A 81 -11.96 -12.04 -0.66
N ARG A 82 -12.90 -11.13 -0.88
CA ARG A 82 -12.86 -10.07 -1.90
C ARG A 82 -12.84 -8.74 -1.17
N CYS A 83 -11.65 -8.27 -0.81
CA CYS A 83 -11.46 -7.04 -0.07
C CYS A 83 -10.79 -5.98 -0.92
N ALA A 84 -11.33 -4.78 -0.91
CA ALA A 84 -10.73 -3.61 -1.54
C ALA A 84 -10.76 -2.40 -0.60
N ALA A 85 -9.87 -1.43 -0.83
CA ALA A 85 -9.96 -0.11 -0.22
C ALA A 85 -9.70 0.99 -1.25
N LEU A 86 -10.41 2.09 -1.08
CA LEU A 86 -10.27 3.31 -1.87
C LEU A 86 -9.57 4.34 -1.01
N THR A 87 -8.46 4.88 -1.50
CA THR A 87 -7.70 5.93 -0.80
C THR A 87 -7.54 7.13 -1.71
N VAL A 88 -7.54 8.32 -1.13
CA VAL A 88 -7.37 9.57 -1.87
C VAL A 88 -6.30 10.40 -1.18
N ASP A 89 -5.36 10.91 -1.95
CA ASP A 89 -4.29 11.78 -1.44
C ASP A 89 -4.59 13.27 -1.76
N ASP A 90 -3.98 14.18 -1.02
CA ASP A 90 -3.93 15.65 -1.20
C ASP A 90 -5.18 16.44 -0.83
N ALA A 91 -6.33 15.83 -0.64
CA ALA A 91 -7.58 16.53 -0.29
C ALA A 91 -7.99 17.67 -1.27
N TYR A 92 -7.91 17.44 -2.58
CA TYR A 92 -8.40 18.37 -3.58
C TYR A 92 -9.93 18.53 -3.53
N THR A 93 -10.45 19.73 -3.87
CA THR A 93 -11.90 20.00 -3.90
C THR A 93 -12.67 19.04 -4.81
N THR A 94 -12.03 18.49 -5.85
CA THR A 94 -12.63 17.52 -6.76
C THR A 94 -12.97 16.19 -6.08
N PHE A 95 -12.39 15.88 -4.92
CA PHE A 95 -12.82 14.77 -4.10
C PHE A 95 -14.26 14.95 -3.61
N LEU A 96 -14.57 16.14 -3.06
CA LEU A 96 -15.92 16.43 -2.55
C LEU A 96 -16.94 16.55 -3.69
N SER A 97 -16.60 17.25 -4.78
CA SER A 97 -17.53 17.50 -5.89
C SER A 97 -17.67 16.33 -6.85
N GLY A 98 -16.62 15.54 -7.07
CA GLY A 98 -16.58 14.46 -8.07
C GLY A 98 -16.74 13.06 -7.45
N ALA A 99 -15.96 12.71 -6.44
CA ALA A 99 -15.97 11.37 -5.87
C ALA A 99 -17.08 11.12 -4.85
N MET A 100 -17.29 12.04 -3.92
CA MET A 100 -18.22 11.84 -2.80
C MET A 100 -19.66 11.55 -3.21
N PRO A 101 -20.25 12.18 -4.25
CA PRO A 101 -21.60 11.83 -4.70
C PRO A 101 -21.73 10.35 -5.11
N LEU A 102 -20.69 9.80 -5.75
CA LEU A 102 -20.64 8.39 -6.14
C LEU A 102 -20.40 7.50 -4.93
N LEU A 103 -19.44 7.82 -4.06
CA LEU A 103 -19.16 7.04 -2.85
C LEU A 103 -20.39 6.92 -1.95
N ARG A 104 -21.14 8.01 -1.74
CA ARG A 104 -22.42 8.02 -1.01
C ARG A 104 -23.46 7.12 -1.68
N ARG A 105 -23.60 7.22 -3.01
CA ARG A 105 -24.56 6.38 -3.80
C ARG A 105 -24.27 4.89 -3.67
N PHE A 106 -22.99 4.48 -3.64
CA PHE A 106 -22.60 3.08 -3.51
C PHE A 106 -22.49 2.61 -2.05
N GLY A 107 -22.48 3.55 -1.08
CA GLY A 107 -22.27 3.24 0.34
C GLY A 107 -20.84 2.76 0.63
N TYR A 108 -19.84 3.22 -0.13
CA TYR A 108 -18.47 2.79 0.03
C TYR A 108 -17.67 3.73 0.93
N PRO A 109 -16.97 3.20 1.94
CA PRO A 109 -16.05 3.95 2.75
C PRO A 109 -14.80 4.33 1.95
N VAL A 110 -14.09 5.35 2.42
CA VAL A 110 -12.87 5.86 1.80
C VAL A 110 -11.93 6.41 2.86
N THR A 111 -10.62 6.34 2.59
CA THR A 111 -9.58 6.96 3.41
C THR A 111 -8.98 8.15 2.66
N LEU A 112 -9.05 9.35 3.23
CA LEU A 112 -8.50 10.59 2.68
C LEU A 112 -7.26 11.01 3.45
N PHE A 113 -6.13 11.18 2.75
CA PHE A 113 -4.88 11.65 3.32
C PHE A 113 -4.69 13.14 3.05
N VAL A 114 -4.48 13.92 4.12
CA VAL A 114 -4.51 15.39 4.07
C VAL A 114 -3.14 15.98 4.36
N ASN A 115 -2.66 16.82 3.45
CA ASN A 115 -1.50 17.70 3.65
C ASN A 115 -1.99 19.06 4.18
N THR A 116 -1.65 19.37 5.42
CA THR A 116 -2.38 20.42 6.16
C THR A 116 -2.06 21.86 5.76
N ASP A 117 -0.90 22.13 5.17
CA ASP A 117 -0.53 23.49 4.74
C ASP A 117 -1.30 23.94 3.49
N THR A 118 -1.96 23.03 2.77
CA THR A 118 -2.78 23.37 1.61
C THR A 118 -4.26 23.54 1.95
N VAL A 119 -4.69 23.12 3.15
CA VAL A 119 -6.10 23.20 3.56
C VAL A 119 -6.63 24.64 3.49
N GLY A 120 -7.76 24.83 2.80
CA GLY A 120 -8.34 26.14 2.54
C GLY A 120 -7.69 26.93 1.42
N GLY A 121 -6.61 26.39 0.83
CA GLY A 121 -5.98 26.96 -0.37
C GLY A 121 -6.80 26.72 -1.63
N ARG A 122 -6.47 27.44 -2.69
CA ARG A 122 -7.20 27.33 -3.97
C ARG A 122 -7.14 25.90 -4.54
N GLY A 123 -8.30 25.27 -4.65
CA GLY A 123 -8.43 23.90 -5.19
C GLY A 123 -8.27 22.80 -4.16
N TYR A 124 -8.15 23.13 -2.89
CA TYR A 124 -8.10 22.20 -1.77
C TYR A 124 -9.31 22.38 -0.84
N LEU A 125 -9.68 21.32 -0.15
CA LEU A 125 -10.74 21.33 0.86
C LEU A 125 -10.37 22.25 2.03
N GLY A 126 -11.39 22.92 2.60
CA GLY A 126 -11.26 23.66 3.84
C GLY A 126 -11.52 22.80 5.08
N TRP A 127 -11.20 23.34 6.25
CA TRP A 127 -11.42 22.61 7.51
C TRP A 127 -12.89 22.29 7.77
N GLU A 128 -13.83 23.18 7.39
CA GLU A 128 -15.26 22.90 7.51
C GLU A 128 -15.68 21.68 6.69
N GLU A 129 -15.23 21.60 5.43
CA GLU A 129 -15.49 20.47 4.55
C GLU A 129 -14.87 19.18 5.08
N LEU A 130 -13.63 19.24 5.60
CA LEU A 130 -12.95 18.08 6.20
C LEU A 130 -13.67 17.60 7.46
N ARG A 131 -14.17 18.50 8.32
CA ARG A 131 -14.99 18.12 9.49
C ARG A 131 -16.29 17.47 9.06
N GLY A 132 -16.97 18.01 8.03
CA GLY A 132 -18.17 17.42 7.46
C GLY A 132 -17.93 16.00 6.95
N LEU A 133 -16.89 15.81 6.14
CA LEU A 133 -16.50 14.50 5.63
C LEU A 133 -16.17 13.49 6.74
N ALA A 134 -15.44 13.94 7.77
CA ALA A 134 -15.11 13.10 8.92
C ALA A 134 -16.36 12.69 9.73
N ALA A 135 -17.36 13.58 9.85
CA ALA A 135 -18.65 13.31 10.48
C ALA A 135 -19.50 12.32 9.67
N GLU A 136 -19.36 12.31 8.33
CA GLU A 136 -19.99 11.34 7.42
C GLU A 136 -19.29 9.97 7.42
N GLY A 137 -18.17 9.82 8.15
CA GLY A 137 -17.44 8.55 8.24
C GLY A 137 -16.27 8.41 7.28
N VAL A 138 -15.87 9.45 6.54
CA VAL A 138 -14.61 9.44 5.79
C VAL A 138 -13.45 9.31 6.79
N GLU A 139 -12.61 8.30 6.60
CA GLU A 139 -11.40 8.15 7.40
C GLU A 139 -10.36 9.17 6.98
N ILE A 140 -9.85 9.98 7.92
CA ILE A 140 -8.82 10.97 7.63
C ILE A 140 -7.47 10.46 8.12
N GLY A 141 -6.46 10.49 7.23
CA GLY A 141 -5.06 10.18 7.50
C GLY A 141 -4.15 11.40 7.32
N ASN A 142 -2.93 11.30 7.83
CA ASN A 142 -1.90 12.34 7.72
C ASN A 142 -1.07 12.16 6.43
N HIS A 143 -0.88 13.27 5.69
CA HIS A 143 -0.05 13.34 4.49
C HIS A 143 1.03 14.42 4.60
N THR A 144 1.59 14.61 5.81
CA THR A 144 2.50 15.70 6.20
C THR A 144 1.84 17.09 6.23
N ALA A 145 2.56 18.10 6.70
CA ALA A 145 2.09 19.47 6.59
C ALA A 145 2.35 20.04 5.20
N SER A 146 3.58 19.98 4.74
CA SER A 146 4.05 20.71 3.56
C SER A 146 4.19 19.86 2.29
N HIS A 147 3.82 18.58 2.33
CA HIS A 147 3.95 17.63 1.21
C HIS A 147 5.39 17.57 0.65
N LEU A 148 6.38 17.62 1.53
CA LEU A 148 7.79 17.63 1.14
C LEU A 148 8.30 16.25 0.74
N TYR A 149 9.40 16.22 -0.02
CA TYR A 149 10.18 15.00 -0.24
C TYR A 149 10.89 14.61 1.06
N LEU A 150 10.36 13.58 1.76
CA LEU A 150 10.85 13.16 3.07
C LEU A 150 12.31 12.72 3.06
N LEU A 151 12.80 12.18 1.96
CA LEU A 151 14.16 11.67 1.82
C LEU A 151 15.19 12.73 1.45
N ASN A 152 14.74 13.95 1.09
CA ASN A 152 15.67 15.02 0.72
C ASN A 152 16.33 15.61 1.97
N ARG A 153 17.66 15.73 1.91
CA ARG A 153 18.43 16.54 2.85
C ARG A 153 18.72 17.91 2.25
N LYS A 154 18.73 18.94 3.09
CA LYS A 154 19.22 20.26 2.68
C LYS A 154 20.73 20.25 2.54
N PRO A 155 21.35 21.14 1.74
CA PRO A 155 22.80 21.26 1.68
C PRO A 155 23.39 21.45 3.08
N GLY A 156 24.37 20.61 3.47
CA GLY A 156 25.01 20.63 4.78
C GLY A 156 24.17 20.13 5.96
N GLU A 157 22.96 19.61 5.72
CA GLU A 157 22.09 19.10 6.79
C GLU A 157 22.60 17.74 7.30
N ASP A 158 22.95 17.67 8.57
CA ASP A 158 23.33 16.42 9.23
C ASP A 158 22.10 15.51 9.46
N PRO A 159 22.29 14.19 9.70
CA PRO A 159 21.18 13.25 9.88
C PRO A 159 20.24 13.60 11.04
N GLY A 160 20.76 14.18 12.12
CA GLY A 160 19.95 14.57 13.29
C GLY A 160 19.03 15.76 12.97
N SER A 161 19.57 16.80 12.34
CA SER A 161 18.82 17.98 11.90
C SER A 161 17.75 17.62 10.86
N TRP A 162 18.08 16.74 9.90
CA TRP A 162 17.11 16.21 8.95
C TRP A 162 15.97 15.48 9.67
N ARG A 163 16.29 14.56 10.59
CA ARG A 163 15.30 13.82 11.36
C ARG A 163 14.39 14.76 12.15
N GLN A 164 14.94 15.78 12.80
CA GLN A 164 14.15 16.77 13.54
C GLN A 164 13.19 17.53 12.61
N ARG A 165 13.65 17.98 11.45
CA ARG A 165 12.84 18.70 10.46
C ARG A 165 11.68 17.86 9.94
N ILE A 166 11.94 16.61 9.54
CA ILE A 166 10.91 15.69 9.05
C ILE A 166 9.88 15.40 10.15
N THR A 167 10.37 15.11 11.38
CA THR A 167 9.48 14.86 12.53
C THR A 167 8.62 16.08 12.85
N ALA A 168 9.18 17.29 12.78
CA ALA A 168 8.45 18.52 13.03
C ALA A 168 7.33 18.76 12.03
N ASP A 169 7.56 18.49 10.74
CA ASP A 169 6.56 18.60 9.68
C ASP A 169 5.41 17.60 9.88
N ILE A 170 5.73 16.34 10.14
CA ILE A 170 4.74 15.29 10.44
C ILE A 170 3.92 15.63 11.67
N ARG A 171 4.56 16.07 12.76
CA ARG A 171 3.88 16.49 14.00
C ARG A 171 3.01 17.74 13.82
N LYS A 172 3.44 18.69 12.98
CA LYS A 172 2.63 19.88 12.66
C LYS A 172 1.30 19.46 12.07
N ALA A 173 1.32 18.60 11.03
CA ALA A 173 0.10 18.07 10.42
C ALA A 173 -0.75 17.30 11.44
N GLN A 174 -0.11 16.42 12.22
CA GLN A 174 -0.81 15.59 13.20
C GLN A 174 -1.57 16.42 14.22
N ARG A 175 -0.93 17.46 14.80
CA ARG A 175 -1.60 18.36 15.75
C ARG A 175 -2.75 19.13 15.14
N LEU A 176 -2.59 19.64 13.90
CA LEU A 176 -3.67 20.35 13.22
C LEU A 176 -4.86 19.43 12.95
N LEU A 177 -4.62 18.23 12.42
CA LEU A 177 -5.67 17.26 12.17
C LEU A 177 -6.38 16.84 13.46
N GLU A 178 -5.64 16.60 14.55
CA GLU A 178 -6.20 16.24 15.85
C GLU A 178 -7.05 17.37 16.42
N THR A 179 -6.57 18.61 16.34
CA THR A 179 -7.29 19.81 16.82
C THR A 179 -8.57 20.05 16.04
N GLU A 180 -8.50 19.98 14.71
CA GLU A 180 -9.62 20.33 13.82
C GLU A 180 -10.67 19.24 13.73
N LEU A 181 -10.27 17.96 13.85
CA LEU A 181 -11.17 16.82 13.72
C LEU A 181 -11.61 16.20 15.04
N GLY A 182 -11.04 16.65 16.17
CA GLY A 182 -11.33 16.09 17.51
C GLY A 182 -10.86 14.65 17.71
N ARG A 183 -10.09 14.09 16.78
CA ARG A 183 -9.53 12.74 16.85
C ARG A 183 -8.16 12.68 16.18
N ARG A 184 -7.29 11.83 16.74
CA ARG A 184 -5.94 11.61 16.21
C ARG A 184 -5.97 10.66 15.01
N PRO A 185 -5.52 11.07 13.81
CA PRO A 185 -5.29 10.14 12.69
C PRO A 185 -4.21 9.12 13.04
N LEU A 186 -4.44 7.86 12.70
CA LEU A 186 -3.52 6.76 13.01
C LEU A 186 -2.83 6.18 11.77
N LEU A 187 -3.20 6.69 10.60
CA LEU A 187 -2.61 6.32 9.32
C LEU A 187 -1.84 7.47 8.70
N PHE A 188 -0.82 7.11 7.98
CA PHE A 188 0.02 8.02 7.23
C PHE A 188 0.07 7.61 5.75
N ALA A 189 0.16 8.57 4.82
CA ALA A 189 0.58 8.30 3.45
C ALA A 189 1.86 9.09 3.16
N TYR A 190 2.84 8.42 2.56
CA TYR A 190 4.09 9.08 2.20
C TYR A 190 3.88 10.00 1.02
N PRO A 191 4.23 11.31 1.08
CA PRO A 191 4.29 12.16 -0.09
C PRO A 191 5.11 11.50 -1.21
N PHE A 192 4.54 11.47 -2.41
CA PHE A 192 5.13 10.79 -3.57
C PHE A 192 5.31 9.27 -3.41
N GLY A 193 4.90 8.68 -2.29
CA GLY A 193 5.10 7.28 -1.94
C GLY A 193 6.53 6.95 -1.49
N GLU A 194 7.39 7.93 -1.23
CA GLU A 194 8.80 7.73 -0.88
C GLU A 194 8.99 7.52 0.63
N TYR A 195 9.68 6.45 0.99
CA TYR A 195 10.00 6.12 2.38
C TYR A 195 11.43 5.58 2.52
N SER A 196 11.92 5.52 3.74
CA SER A 196 13.13 4.81 4.14
C SER A 196 12.92 4.16 5.51
N PRO A 197 13.81 3.25 5.94
CA PRO A 197 13.76 2.69 7.29
C PRO A 197 13.73 3.77 8.38
N GLU A 198 14.49 4.87 8.23
CA GLU A 198 14.54 5.96 9.20
C GLU A 198 13.22 6.72 9.29
N VAL A 199 12.53 6.94 8.16
CA VAL A 199 11.20 7.58 8.15
C VAL A 199 10.16 6.66 8.76
N ILE A 200 10.24 5.34 8.52
CA ILE A 200 9.38 4.34 9.17
C ILE A 200 9.55 4.39 10.69
N GLU A 201 10.79 4.47 11.19
CA GLU A 201 11.05 4.57 12.64
C GLU A 201 10.50 5.89 13.24
N ILE A 202 10.55 7.01 12.49
CA ILE A 202 9.88 8.25 12.91
C ILE A 202 8.37 7.99 13.08
N LEU A 203 7.71 7.41 12.07
CA LEU A 203 6.26 7.16 12.12
C LEU A 203 5.85 6.21 13.25
N LYS A 204 6.62 5.15 13.48
CA LYS A 204 6.41 4.24 14.62
C LYS A 204 6.54 4.98 15.95
N GLY A 205 7.58 5.82 16.09
CA GLY A 205 7.82 6.65 17.26
C GLY A 205 6.72 7.71 17.50
N GLU A 206 6.08 8.18 16.43
CA GLU A 206 4.93 9.09 16.49
C GLU A 206 3.59 8.36 16.70
N GLY A 207 3.57 7.04 16.85
CA GLY A 207 2.39 6.25 17.22
C GLY A 207 1.42 5.98 16.07
N TYR A 208 1.87 6.08 14.81
CA TYR A 208 1.07 5.61 13.67
C TYR A 208 0.93 4.08 13.71
N ARG A 209 -0.16 3.57 13.14
CA ARG A 209 -0.47 2.14 13.07
C ARG A 209 -0.11 1.52 11.73
N GLY A 210 -0.02 2.33 10.69
CA GLY A 210 0.34 1.92 9.35
C GLY A 210 0.59 3.10 8.44
N ALA A 211 1.29 2.86 7.33
CA ALA A 211 1.60 3.87 6.34
C ALA A 211 1.47 3.32 4.91
N ALA A 212 0.82 4.10 4.05
CA ALA A 212 0.60 3.80 2.66
C ALA A 212 1.69 4.42 1.78
N ALA A 213 2.29 3.59 0.94
CA ALA A 213 3.22 4.00 -0.10
C ALA A 213 2.55 4.02 -1.49
N GLN A 214 3.33 4.16 -2.57
CA GLN A 214 2.78 4.18 -3.93
C GLN A 214 3.41 3.11 -4.84
N GLN A 215 4.16 2.14 -4.29
CA GLN A 215 4.45 0.94 -5.06
C GLN A 215 3.15 0.15 -5.26
N SER A 216 2.97 -0.37 -6.48
CA SER A 216 1.79 -1.17 -6.79
C SER A 216 1.90 -2.57 -6.18
N GLY A 217 0.80 -3.09 -5.66
CA GLY A 217 0.78 -4.42 -5.05
C GLY A 217 -0.51 -4.68 -4.31
N VAL A 218 -0.64 -5.90 -3.81
CA VAL A 218 -1.77 -6.37 -3.02
C VAL A 218 -1.34 -6.49 -1.57
N ILE A 219 -2.14 -6.02 -0.65
CA ILE A 219 -1.89 -6.17 0.79
C ILE A 219 -2.26 -7.60 1.21
N ALA A 220 -1.36 -8.26 1.94
CA ALA A 220 -1.61 -9.57 2.53
C ALA A 220 -1.14 -9.60 3.99
N SER A 221 -1.55 -10.64 4.72
CA SER A 221 -1.00 -10.92 6.05
C SER A 221 0.52 -11.14 5.94
N GLY A 222 1.28 -10.52 6.83
CA GLY A 222 2.75 -10.56 6.81
C GLY A 222 3.42 -9.39 6.08
N ASN A 223 2.67 -8.51 5.39
CA ASN A 223 3.24 -7.26 4.92
C ASN A 223 3.64 -6.34 6.09
N ASP A 224 4.72 -5.59 5.91
CA ASP A 224 5.03 -4.49 6.81
C ASP A 224 3.95 -3.41 6.67
N LEU A 225 3.23 -3.15 7.75
CA LEU A 225 2.13 -2.19 7.78
C LEU A 225 2.57 -0.74 7.51
N PHE A 226 3.88 -0.48 7.54
CA PHE A 226 4.45 0.83 7.20
C PHE A 226 4.91 0.96 5.75
N THR A 227 4.64 -0.03 4.90
CA THR A 227 4.98 0.00 3.47
C THR A 227 3.84 -0.53 2.60
N LEU A 228 2.60 -0.23 2.98
CA LEU A 228 1.40 -0.75 2.32
C LEU A 228 1.33 -0.32 0.85
N PRO A 229 1.27 -1.27 -0.08
CA PRO A 229 1.21 -0.97 -1.51
C PRO A 229 -0.18 -0.46 -1.92
N ARG A 230 -0.22 0.38 -2.96
CA ARG A 230 -1.45 0.87 -3.56
C ARG A 230 -1.35 0.91 -5.08
N PHE A 231 -2.38 0.51 -5.79
CA PHE A 231 -2.45 0.65 -7.25
C PHE A 231 -2.86 2.07 -7.62
N PRO A 232 -2.06 2.82 -8.41
CA PRO A 232 -2.41 4.18 -8.80
C PRO A 232 -3.56 4.18 -9.81
N MET A 233 -4.50 5.13 -9.63
CA MET A 233 -5.64 5.43 -10.49
C MET A 233 -5.62 6.89 -10.94
N GLY A 234 -4.55 7.29 -11.60
CA GLY A 234 -4.36 8.62 -12.17
C GLY A 234 -3.66 8.54 -13.52
N GLY A 235 -3.95 9.47 -14.42
CA GLY A 235 -3.35 9.53 -15.76
C GLY A 235 -3.52 8.26 -16.57
N PRO A 236 -2.45 7.73 -17.15
CA PRO A 236 -2.52 6.52 -17.99
C PRO A 236 -2.95 5.26 -17.22
N TYR A 237 -2.91 5.29 -15.89
CA TYR A 237 -3.36 4.16 -15.06
C TYR A 237 -4.84 4.23 -14.69
N ALA A 238 -5.50 5.37 -14.91
CA ALA A 238 -6.91 5.61 -14.59
C ALA A 238 -7.86 5.02 -15.65
N THR A 239 -7.71 3.74 -15.98
CA THR A 239 -8.55 3.05 -16.95
C THR A 239 -9.43 1.99 -16.26
N PHE A 240 -10.60 1.72 -16.83
CA PHE A 240 -11.48 0.65 -16.33
C PHE A 240 -10.80 -0.72 -16.43
N GLU A 241 -10.15 -1.01 -17.56
CA GLU A 241 -9.46 -2.29 -17.78
C GLU A 241 -8.29 -2.47 -16.80
N GLY A 242 -7.48 -1.42 -16.61
CA GLY A 242 -6.39 -1.44 -15.65
C GLY A 242 -6.87 -1.69 -14.22
N PHE A 243 -8.00 -1.07 -13.83
CA PHE A 243 -8.62 -1.34 -12.53
C PHE A 243 -9.09 -2.79 -12.40
N ARG A 244 -9.82 -3.30 -13.42
CA ARG A 244 -10.32 -4.68 -13.47
C ARG A 244 -9.18 -5.70 -13.34
N GLU A 245 -8.08 -5.49 -14.04
CA GLU A 245 -6.89 -6.32 -13.93
C GLU A 245 -6.27 -6.27 -12.53
N LYS A 246 -6.08 -5.08 -11.96
CA LYS A 246 -5.46 -4.92 -10.62
C LYS A 246 -6.37 -5.48 -9.52
N LEU A 247 -7.69 -5.38 -9.69
CA LEU A 247 -8.65 -5.96 -8.77
C LEU A 247 -8.58 -7.49 -8.71
N ALA A 248 -8.17 -8.15 -9.80
CA ALA A 248 -8.00 -9.60 -9.88
C ALA A 248 -6.61 -10.09 -9.41
N MET A 249 -5.65 -9.19 -9.15
CA MET A 249 -4.32 -9.57 -8.71
C MET A 249 -4.30 -10.08 -7.26
N ARG A 250 -3.36 -11.00 -6.99
CA ARG A 250 -3.07 -11.56 -5.68
C ARG A 250 -1.69 -11.12 -5.22
N ALA A 251 -1.43 -11.18 -3.93
CA ALA A 251 -0.12 -10.87 -3.37
C ALA A 251 0.89 -11.97 -3.73
N LEU A 252 1.95 -11.63 -4.45
CA LEU A 252 3.07 -12.54 -4.65
C LEU A 252 3.77 -12.74 -3.29
N PRO A 253 3.91 -13.99 -2.80
CA PRO A 253 4.51 -14.26 -1.50
C PRO A 253 6.03 -14.08 -1.55
N VAL A 254 6.46 -12.84 -1.44
CA VAL A 254 7.86 -12.39 -1.52
C VAL A 254 8.36 -11.96 -0.16
N THR A 255 9.52 -12.48 0.24
CA THR A 255 10.35 -11.93 1.30
C THR A 255 11.53 -11.21 0.67
N VAL A 256 11.65 -9.91 0.90
CA VAL A 256 12.83 -9.13 0.47
C VAL A 256 13.99 -9.47 1.42
N LEU A 257 15.08 -9.99 0.85
CA LEU A 257 16.29 -10.34 1.60
C LEU A 257 17.27 -9.17 1.66
N SER A 258 17.35 -8.39 0.59
CA SER A 258 18.07 -7.10 0.50
C SER A 258 17.62 -6.30 -0.72
N PRO A 259 17.76 -4.96 -0.68
CA PRO A 259 18.14 -4.13 0.47
C PRO A 259 17.02 -3.98 1.51
N ALA A 260 17.34 -3.39 2.65
CA ALA A 260 16.37 -3.13 3.72
C ALA A 260 15.38 -2.00 3.40
N GLY A 261 15.68 -1.17 2.41
CA GLY A 261 14.85 -0.02 2.01
C GLY A 261 14.91 0.28 0.52
N PRO A 262 14.10 1.24 0.04
CA PRO A 262 14.00 1.54 -1.38
C PRO A 262 15.06 2.53 -1.89
N VAL A 263 15.85 3.15 -1.02
CA VAL A 263 16.85 4.14 -1.42
C VAL A 263 17.99 3.46 -2.16
N ILE A 264 18.33 3.98 -3.34
CA ILE A 264 19.47 3.48 -4.11
C ILE A 264 20.74 4.01 -3.48
N GLU A 265 21.53 3.11 -2.91
CA GLU A 265 22.85 3.38 -2.35
C GLU A 265 23.91 2.64 -3.18
N GLY A 266 24.84 3.39 -3.79
CA GLY A 266 25.95 2.83 -4.54
C GLY A 266 25.57 2.36 -5.95
N GLU A 267 25.38 1.06 -6.16
CA GLU A 267 25.21 0.46 -7.50
C GLU A 267 23.86 0.81 -8.16
N ASP A 268 23.91 1.32 -9.40
CA ASP A 268 22.73 1.56 -10.26
C ASP A 268 22.94 0.87 -11.61
N PRO A 269 22.10 -0.10 -12.02
CA PRO A 269 20.86 -0.51 -11.38
C PRO A 269 21.07 -1.35 -10.11
N PRO A 270 20.22 -1.12 -9.08
CA PRO A 270 20.31 -1.84 -7.83
C PRO A 270 19.93 -3.32 -7.99
N THR A 271 20.57 -4.19 -7.20
CA THR A 271 20.21 -5.60 -7.13
C THR A 271 19.17 -5.84 -6.03
N LEU A 272 18.03 -6.43 -6.40
CA LEU A 272 17.02 -6.89 -5.45
C LEU A 272 17.20 -8.38 -5.18
N ARG A 273 17.40 -8.75 -3.92
CA ARG A 273 17.41 -10.15 -3.48
C ARG A 273 16.08 -10.49 -2.84
N VAL A 274 15.41 -11.51 -3.35
CA VAL A 274 14.10 -11.94 -2.84
C VAL A 274 14.06 -13.44 -2.65
N ARG A 275 13.20 -13.90 -1.73
CA ARG A 275 12.75 -15.29 -1.66
C ARG A 275 11.27 -15.32 -2.01
N ILE A 276 10.87 -16.25 -2.87
CA ILE A 276 9.49 -16.44 -3.30
C ILE A 276 9.05 -17.83 -2.85
N GLU A 277 8.02 -17.87 -2.01
CA GLU A 277 7.40 -19.13 -1.58
C GLU A 277 6.36 -19.54 -2.63
N GLY A 278 6.81 -20.36 -3.59
CA GLY A 278 6.10 -20.61 -4.83
C GLY A 278 5.11 -21.78 -4.82
N ARG A 279 4.54 -22.16 -3.66
CA ARG A 279 3.58 -23.28 -3.64
C ARG A 279 2.36 -22.93 -4.51
N GLY A 280 2.15 -23.69 -5.59
CA GLY A 280 1.06 -23.45 -6.56
C GLY A 280 1.35 -22.43 -7.66
N LEU A 281 2.47 -21.71 -7.61
CA LEU A 281 2.88 -20.75 -8.63
C LEU A 281 3.69 -21.43 -9.75
N ASP A 282 3.57 -20.90 -10.95
CA ASP A 282 4.44 -21.21 -12.08
C ASP A 282 5.63 -20.23 -12.13
N LEU A 283 6.66 -20.54 -11.36
CA LEU A 283 7.86 -19.68 -11.30
C LEU A 283 8.73 -19.75 -12.58
N THR A 284 8.44 -20.66 -13.53
CA THR A 284 9.09 -20.63 -14.86
C THR A 284 8.61 -19.44 -15.69
N ARG A 285 7.46 -18.88 -15.32
CA ARG A 285 6.86 -17.68 -15.91
C ARG A 285 7.01 -16.44 -15.01
N LEU A 286 7.89 -16.51 -14.00
CA LEU A 286 8.23 -15.34 -13.18
C LEU A 286 8.88 -14.28 -14.07
N ARG A 287 8.32 -13.06 -14.06
CA ARG A 287 8.86 -11.91 -14.79
C ARG A 287 9.01 -10.72 -13.86
N CYS A 288 9.92 -9.84 -14.19
CA CYS A 288 10.08 -8.56 -13.52
C CYS A 288 10.10 -7.42 -14.54
N PHE A 289 9.07 -6.60 -14.51
CA PHE A 289 8.97 -5.39 -15.33
C PHE A 289 9.66 -4.22 -14.65
N VAL A 290 10.44 -3.48 -15.39
CA VAL A 290 11.11 -2.25 -14.95
C VAL A 290 10.51 -1.07 -15.69
N GLN A 291 10.07 -0.05 -14.93
CA GLN A 291 9.46 1.14 -15.53
C GLN A 291 10.45 1.86 -16.48
N GLY A 292 10.03 2.08 -17.72
CA GLY A 292 10.85 2.74 -18.75
C GLY A 292 11.94 1.86 -19.38
N GLN A 293 11.96 0.56 -19.05
CA GLN A 293 12.85 -0.44 -19.64
C GLN A 293 12.05 -1.68 -20.03
N GLY A 294 12.73 -2.72 -20.51
CA GLY A 294 12.16 -4.07 -20.68
C GLY A 294 12.15 -4.85 -19.37
N ASP A 295 12.16 -6.18 -19.51
CA ASP A 295 12.23 -7.08 -18.36
C ASP A 295 13.60 -7.03 -17.68
N ALA A 296 13.61 -7.13 -16.36
CA ALA A 296 14.81 -7.34 -15.58
C ALA A 296 15.34 -8.76 -15.75
N THR A 297 16.65 -8.94 -15.53
CA THR A 297 17.24 -10.27 -15.36
C THR A 297 16.84 -10.84 -14.00
N ILE A 298 16.41 -12.10 -13.99
CA ILE A 298 16.09 -12.87 -12.80
C ILE A 298 16.95 -14.14 -12.83
N VAL A 299 17.81 -14.32 -11.81
CA VAL A 299 18.66 -15.54 -11.69
C VAL A 299 18.49 -16.16 -10.31
N PRO A 300 18.58 -17.50 -10.18
CA PRO A 300 18.60 -18.15 -8.87
C PRO A 300 19.76 -17.62 -8.01
N ASP A 301 19.48 -17.36 -6.74
CA ASP A 301 20.48 -16.95 -5.75
C ASP A 301 20.87 -18.16 -4.88
N SER A 302 21.95 -18.85 -5.21
CA SER A 302 22.41 -20.02 -4.47
C SER A 302 22.77 -19.72 -3.00
N ALA A 303 23.22 -18.50 -2.72
CA ALA A 303 23.55 -18.06 -1.36
C ALA A 303 22.30 -17.75 -0.52
N GLY A 304 21.19 -17.41 -1.17
CA GLY A 304 19.91 -17.13 -0.51
C GLY A 304 19.10 -18.38 -0.15
N GLY A 305 19.51 -19.56 -0.59
CA GLY A 305 18.79 -20.83 -0.37
C GLY A 305 17.63 -21.06 -1.35
N ALA A 306 16.85 -22.10 -1.10
CA ALA A 306 15.74 -22.48 -1.98
C ALA A 306 14.72 -21.36 -2.18
N GLY A 307 14.30 -21.13 -3.43
CA GLY A 307 13.35 -20.09 -3.81
C GLY A 307 13.90 -18.66 -3.78
N ALA A 308 15.20 -18.48 -3.57
CA ALA A 308 15.84 -17.17 -3.62
C ALA A 308 16.27 -16.80 -5.05
N TYR A 309 16.11 -15.49 -5.38
CA TYR A 309 16.44 -14.93 -6.67
C TYR A 309 17.16 -13.57 -6.51
N LEU A 310 18.06 -13.30 -7.46
CA LEU A 310 18.61 -11.98 -7.71
C LEU A 310 17.88 -11.39 -8.90
N VAL A 311 17.39 -10.16 -8.73
CA VAL A 311 16.65 -9.41 -9.76
C VAL A 311 17.36 -8.10 -10.02
N ARG A 312 17.67 -7.81 -11.29
CA ARG A 312 18.39 -6.60 -11.67
C ARG A 312 17.94 -6.08 -13.03
N ALA A 313 17.71 -4.77 -13.14
CA ALA A 313 17.41 -4.11 -14.40
C ALA A 313 18.59 -4.21 -15.38
N ALA A 314 18.29 -4.10 -16.68
CA ALA A 314 19.30 -4.15 -17.73
C ALA A 314 20.19 -2.89 -17.80
N ALA A 315 19.68 -1.75 -17.34
CA ALA A 315 20.38 -0.46 -17.37
C ALA A 315 20.04 0.36 -16.08
N PRO A 316 20.83 1.41 -15.79
CA PRO A 316 20.56 2.33 -14.67
C PRO A 316 19.13 2.84 -14.67
N LEU A 317 18.55 3.01 -13.49
CA LEU A 317 17.16 3.42 -13.34
C LEU A 317 16.99 4.90 -13.67
N ALA A 318 16.05 5.23 -14.56
CA ALA A 318 15.77 6.60 -14.96
C ALA A 318 14.94 7.34 -13.92
N GLY A 319 15.22 8.64 -13.74
CA GLY A 319 14.47 9.54 -12.87
C GLY A 319 14.63 9.25 -11.37
N ARG A 320 13.82 9.94 -10.57
CA ARG A 320 13.88 9.86 -9.12
C ARG A 320 13.26 8.58 -8.55
N ARG A 321 12.15 8.12 -9.11
CA ARG A 321 11.42 6.93 -8.66
C ARG A 321 11.29 5.91 -9.77
N ASN A 322 11.55 4.67 -9.43
CA ASN A 322 11.37 3.54 -10.33
C ASN A 322 10.82 2.32 -9.56
N LYS A 323 10.41 1.29 -10.26
CA LYS A 323 9.89 0.05 -9.65
C LYS A 323 10.40 -1.17 -10.39
N TYR A 324 10.73 -2.19 -9.60
CA TYR A 324 10.81 -3.57 -10.07
C TYR A 324 9.48 -4.23 -9.73
N THR A 325 8.75 -4.68 -10.75
CA THR A 325 7.44 -5.30 -10.58
C THR A 325 7.51 -6.76 -10.97
N LEU A 326 7.49 -7.64 -9.98
CA LEU A 326 7.49 -9.08 -10.16
C LEU A 326 6.06 -9.58 -10.29
N THR A 327 5.85 -10.45 -11.28
CA THR A 327 4.58 -11.13 -11.50
C THR A 327 4.81 -12.61 -11.82
N ALA A 328 3.91 -13.47 -11.34
CA ALA A 328 3.88 -14.88 -11.68
C ALA A 328 2.42 -15.36 -11.73
N PRO A 329 2.05 -16.27 -12.65
CA PRO A 329 0.73 -16.90 -12.64
C PRO A 329 0.71 -18.13 -11.73
N THR A 330 -0.49 -18.61 -11.42
CA THR A 330 -0.66 -19.99 -10.94
C THR A 330 -0.33 -21.01 -12.05
N LYS A 331 -0.05 -22.27 -11.66
CA LYS A 331 0.26 -23.34 -12.63
C LYS A 331 -0.88 -23.63 -13.60
N ASP A 332 -2.14 -23.40 -13.18
CA ASP A 332 -3.33 -23.51 -14.04
C ASP A 332 -3.57 -22.26 -14.90
N GLY A 333 -2.78 -21.20 -14.72
CA GLY A 333 -2.88 -19.93 -15.46
C GLY A 333 -4.07 -19.06 -15.07
N GLY A 334 -4.89 -19.49 -14.10
CA GLY A 334 -6.15 -18.83 -13.75
C GLY A 334 -6.01 -17.53 -12.94
N ARG A 335 -4.89 -17.34 -12.26
CA ARG A 335 -4.65 -16.18 -11.39
C ARG A 335 -3.25 -15.64 -11.57
N TRP A 336 -3.10 -14.32 -11.36
CA TRP A 336 -1.83 -13.63 -11.39
C TRP A 336 -1.49 -13.03 -10.04
N TYR A 337 -0.21 -13.05 -9.71
CA TYR A 337 0.35 -12.54 -8.46
C TYR A 337 1.26 -11.37 -8.73
N TRP A 338 1.29 -10.41 -7.82
CA TRP A 338 1.96 -9.12 -7.99
C TRP A 338 2.73 -8.72 -6.74
N PHE A 339 3.96 -8.29 -6.94
CA PHE A 339 4.79 -7.60 -5.94
C PHE A 339 5.56 -6.49 -6.64
N SER A 340 5.73 -5.32 -5.99
CA SER A 340 6.63 -4.28 -6.50
C SER A 340 7.58 -3.81 -5.42
N GLN A 341 8.86 -3.73 -5.78
CA GLN A 341 9.90 -3.02 -5.02
C GLN A 341 10.01 -1.60 -5.56
N LEU A 342 9.82 -0.62 -4.68
CA LEU A 342 10.12 0.78 -4.99
C LEU A 342 11.64 1.00 -4.99
N TRP A 343 12.11 1.84 -5.91
CA TRP A 343 13.47 2.37 -5.92
C TRP A 343 13.41 3.89 -5.95
N VAL A 344 14.19 4.54 -5.09
CA VAL A 344 14.27 6.01 -4.98
C VAL A 344 15.71 6.47 -5.07
N ASN A 345 15.97 7.42 -5.96
CA ASN A 345 17.22 8.16 -6.01
C ASN A 345 16.95 9.58 -5.51
N PRO A 346 17.23 9.91 -4.25
CA PRO A 346 16.91 11.22 -3.68
C PRO A 346 17.68 12.39 -4.29
N THR A 347 18.74 12.10 -5.03
CA THR A 347 19.62 13.12 -5.66
C THR A 347 19.19 13.49 -7.09
N ARG A 348 18.19 12.81 -7.65
CA ARG A 348 17.65 13.08 -9.00
C ARG A 348 16.34 13.82 -9.01
#